data_b38c890dec9789b28284ca6257886115
#
_entry.id   b38c890dec9789b28284ca6257886115
#
_cell.length_a   1.000
_cell.length_b   1.000
_cell.length_c   1.000
_cell.angle_alpha   90.00
_cell.angle_beta   90.00
_cell.angle_gamma   90.00
#
_symmetry.space_group_name_H-M   'P 1'
#
loop_
_entity.id
_entity.type
_entity.pdbx_description
1 polymer ?
#
loop_
_entity_poly.entity_id
_entity_poly.type
_entity_poly.pdbx_seq_one_letter_code
_entity_poly.pdbx_strand_id
1 'polypeptide(L)'
;MSYYKRQVTVSTDSEFKRKSGDIIDLGNKLYSRGLLNATSGNISSVLNNDPLELAITASGVDKGNMNAEDIIIIDSDGTVTEGNGKPSAETLLHLAVIKNTEAKSVIHTHSIWSTVLSRIYLPEGFLSLKGYEMLKALDGNKTHETNEVIPVFENTQDMKGLSEIVSKYLKEHPETHGFVLSGHGLYTWGKSLKEAKRSVEALEFLLEVKGRELSLSEIKIQG
;
A
#
# COMPACT_ATOMS: atom_id res chain seq x y z
N MET A 1 -4.36 40.48 -0.41
CA MET A 1 -4.01 39.21 0.26
C MET A 1 -5.18 38.24 0.47
N SER A 2 -6.45 38.65 0.36
CA SER A 2 -7.63 37.77 0.61
C SER A 2 -8.05 36.90 -0.58
N TYR A 3 -7.77 37.31 -1.81
CA TYR A 3 -8.20 36.59 -3.04
C TYR A 3 -7.39 35.30 -3.31
N TYR A 4 -6.10 35.29 -2.99
CA TYR A 4 -5.24 34.12 -3.21
C TYR A 4 -5.55 32.97 -2.22
N LYS A 5 -5.89 33.28 -0.96
CA LYS A 5 -6.28 32.25 0.03
C LYS A 5 -7.62 31.56 -0.34
N ARG A 6 -8.55 32.26 -0.97
CA ARG A 6 -9.85 31.70 -1.34
C ARG A 6 -9.80 30.76 -2.57
N GLN A 7 -8.93 31.02 -3.54
CA GLN A 7 -8.76 30.14 -4.69
C GLN A 7 -8.02 28.83 -4.34
N VAL A 8 -7.03 28.88 -3.45
CA VAL A 8 -6.30 27.71 -3.00
C VAL A 8 -7.20 26.78 -2.18
N THR A 9 -8.02 27.32 -1.25
CA THR A 9 -8.96 26.52 -0.44
C THR A 9 -10.05 25.82 -1.26
N VAL A 10 -10.61 26.48 -2.28
CA VAL A 10 -11.67 25.88 -3.12
C VAL A 10 -11.10 24.78 -4.02
N SER A 11 -9.86 24.89 -4.50
CA SER A 11 -9.19 23.87 -5.31
C SER A 11 -8.84 22.63 -4.48
N THR A 12 -8.32 22.83 -3.28
CA THR A 12 -7.96 21.75 -2.34
C THR A 12 -9.19 20.97 -1.87
N ASP A 13 -10.29 21.67 -1.58
CA ASP A 13 -11.56 21.06 -1.14
C ASP A 13 -12.18 20.16 -2.22
N SER A 14 -12.13 20.59 -3.48
CA SER A 14 -12.65 19.80 -4.62
C SER A 14 -11.77 18.58 -4.90
N GLU A 15 -10.44 18.71 -4.79
CA GLU A 15 -9.51 17.61 -4.98
C GLU A 15 -9.59 16.60 -3.83
N PHE A 16 -9.70 17.07 -2.60
CA PHE A 16 -9.92 16.20 -1.45
C PHE A 16 -11.21 15.38 -1.59
N LYS A 17 -12.35 16.01 -1.95
CA LYS A 17 -13.61 15.30 -2.19
C LYS A 17 -13.48 14.22 -3.25
N ARG A 18 -12.83 14.53 -4.36
CA ARG A 18 -12.61 13.57 -5.45
C ARG A 18 -11.72 12.40 -4.98
N LYS A 19 -10.57 12.68 -4.37
CA LYS A 19 -9.64 11.64 -3.91
C LYS A 19 -10.22 10.80 -2.78
N SER A 20 -10.97 11.41 -1.85
CA SER A 20 -11.70 10.68 -0.81
C SER A 20 -12.72 9.71 -1.41
N GLY A 21 -13.50 10.14 -2.40
CA GLY A 21 -14.42 9.28 -3.14
C GLY A 21 -13.70 8.11 -3.81
N ASP A 22 -12.59 8.38 -4.50
CA ASP A 22 -11.78 7.36 -5.17
C ASP A 22 -11.19 6.33 -4.16
N ILE A 23 -10.73 6.80 -2.97
CA ILE A 23 -10.23 5.95 -1.88
C ILE A 23 -11.35 5.06 -1.32
N ILE A 24 -12.54 5.62 -1.06
CA ILE A 24 -13.71 4.91 -0.56
C ILE A 24 -14.12 3.81 -1.54
N ASP A 25 -14.26 4.16 -2.81
CA ASP A 25 -14.62 3.20 -3.86
C ASP A 25 -13.61 2.06 -3.98
N LEU A 26 -12.32 2.37 -3.86
CA LEU A 26 -11.27 1.36 -3.89
C LEU A 26 -11.30 0.50 -2.63
N GLY A 27 -11.48 1.08 -1.45
CA GLY A 27 -11.58 0.36 -0.18
C GLY A 27 -12.71 -0.67 -0.21
N ASN A 28 -13.91 -0.27 -0.65
CA ASN A 28 -15.05 -1.17 -0.84
C ASN A 28 -14.73 -2.34 -1.79
N LYS A 29 -14.04 -2.06 -2.91
CA LYS A 29 -13.63 -3.09 -3.88
C LYS A 29 -12.61 -4.07 -3.30
N LEU A 30 -11.61 -3.58 -2.57
CA LEU A 30 -10.60 -4.44 -1.94
C LEU A 30 -11.19 -5.24 -0.76
N TYR A 31 -12.08 -4.63 0.02
CA TYR A 31 -12.84 -5.31 1.09
C TYR A 31 -13.67 -6.47 0.52
N SER A 32 -14.43 -6.24 -0.55
CA SER A 32 -15.26 -7.28 -1.19
C SER A 32 -14.43 -8.45 -1.75
N ARG A 33 -13.13 -8.25 -1.98
CA ARG A 33 -12.18 -9.28 -2.40
C ARG A 33 -11.44 -9.96 -1.24
N GLY A 34 -11.76 -9.61 0.01
CA GLY A 34 -11.13 -10.17 1.21
C GLY A 34 -9.69 -9.68 1.45
N LEU A 35 -9.31 -8.52 0.90
CA LEU A 35 -7.97 -7.95 1.05
C LEU A 35 -7.86 -6.93 2.21
N LEU A 36 -9.01 -6.44 2.71
CA LEU A 36 -9.13 -5.46 3.79
C LEU A 36 -10.14 -5.96 4.83
N ASN A 37 -9.87 -7.12 5.42
CA ASN A 37 -10.79 -7.75 6.36
C ASN A 37 -10.86 -6.97 7.69
N ALA A 38 -12.02 -7.00 8.33
CA ALA A 38 -12.32 -6.27 9.56
C ALA A 38 -12.03 -4.77 9.39
N THR A 39 -11.17 -4.19 10.24
CA THR A 39 -10.74 -2.78 10.15
C THR A 39 -9.30 -2.64 9.64
N SER A 40 -8.75 -3.71 9.06
CA SER A 40 -7.34 -3.77 8.65
C SER A 40 -7.05 -3.01 7.36
N GLY A 41 -5.75 -2.76 7.13
CA GLY A 41 -5.24 -2.09 5.95
C GLY A 41 -5.56 -0.61 5.88
N ASN A 42 -4.91 0.08 4.96
CA ASN A 42 -5.11 1.51 4.75
C ASN A 42 -4.76 1.92 3.31
N ILE A 43 -5.34 3.02 2.87
CA ILE A 43 -5.19 3.56 1.51
C ILE A 43 -4.89 5.04 1.65
N SER A 44 -3.86 5.53 0.95
CA SER A 44 -3.54 6.95 0.90
C SER A 44 -3.33 7.48 -0.51
N SER A 45 -3.52 8.79 -0.66
CA SER A 45 -3.24 9.51 -1.91
C SER A 45 -2.73 10.92 -1.59
N VAL A 46 -1.68 11.34 -2.28
CA VAL A 46 -1.10 12.68 -2.15
C VAL A 46 -2.11 13.71 -2.63
N LEU A 47 -2.40 14.71 -1.81
CA LEU A 47 -3.21 15.88 -2.12
C LEU A 47 -2.33 17.02 -2.64
N ASN A 48 -1.25 17.29 -1.93
CA ASN A 48 -0.30 18.33 -2.26
C ASN A 48 1.14 17.82 -2.07
N ASN A 49 2.07 18.28 -2.90
CA ASN A 49 3.47 17.88 -2.80
C ASN A 49 4.32 18.87 -1.99
N ASP A 50 3.91 20.11 -1.92
CA ASP A 50 4.65 21.18 -1.21
C ASP A 50 3.66 22.23 -0.68
N PRO A 51 3.40 22.27 0.65
CA PRO A 51 3.82 21.25 1.63
C PRO A 51 3.18 19.88 1.36
N LEU A 52 3.85 18.77 1.73
CA LEU A 52 3.33 17.43 1.51
C LEU A 52 2.08 17.20 2.38
N GLU A 53 0.98 16.85 1.72
CA GLU A 53 -0.29 16.48 2.34
C GLU A 53 -0.84 15.20 1.71
N LEU A 54 -1.29 14.27 2.54
CA LEU A 54 -1.91 13.01 2.13
C LEU A 54 -3.35 12.90 2.66
N ALA A 55 -4.29 12.55 1.79
CA ALA A 55 -5.54 11.93 2.21
C ALA A 55 -5.27 10.47 2.54
N ILE A 56 -5.70 10.00 3.71
CA ILE A 56 -5.51 8.61 4.17
C ILE A 56 -6.72 8.14 4.96
N THR A 57 -7.04 6.85 4.86
CA THR A 57 -8.08 6.23 5.69
C THR A 57 -7.69 6.29 7.16
N ALA A 58 -8.61 6.71 8.03
CA ALA A 58 -8.40 6.75 9.47
C ALA A 58 -8.24 5.33 10.06
N SER A 59 -7.59 5.24 11.20
CA SER A 59 -7.39 4.00 11.94
C SER A 59 -8.71 3.44 12.47
N GLY A 60 -8.85 2.11 12.43
CA GLY A 60 -10.01 1.42 12.99
C GLY A 60 -11.30 1.48 12.16
N VAL A 61 -11.24 2.04 10.95
CA VAL A 61 -12.40 2.16 10.05
C VAL A 61 -12.64 0.85 9.29
N ASP A 62 -13.90 0.43 9.18
CA ASP A 62 -14.34 -0.66 8.31
C ASP A 62 -14.31 -0.21 6.84
N LYS A 63 -13.36 -0.77 6.07
CA LYS A 63 -13.14 -0.40 4.67
C LYS A 63 -14.26 -0.84 3.74
N GLY A 64 -15.14 -1.73 4.20
CA GLY A 64 -16.35 -2.15 3.48
C GLY A 64 -17.53 -1.17 3.61
N ASN A 65 -17.44 -0.18 4.51
CA ASN A 65 -18.51 0.77 4.78
C ASN A 65 -18.00 2.18 5.11
N MET A 66 -17.01 2.64 4.34
CA MET A 66 -16.43 3.97 4.54
C MET A 66 -17.32 5.10 4.02
N ASN A 67 -17.21 6.25 4.68
CA ASN A 67 -17.76 7.53 4.23
C ASN A 67 -16.65 8.62 4.24
N ALA A 68 -16.99 9.84 3.82
CA ALA A 68 -15.99 10.91 3.70
C ALA A 68 -15.33 11.31 5.03
N GLU A 69 -15.99 11.11 6.16
CA GLU A 69 -15.48 11.43 7.50
C GLU A 69 -14.39 10.44 7.95
N ASP A 70 -14.30 9.26 7.30
CA ASP A 70 -13.31 8.23 7.55
C ASP A 70 -11.96 8.51 6.85
N ILE A 71 -11.89 9.59 6.07
CA ILE A 71 -10.66 10.04 5.42
C ILE A 71 -10.15 11.28 6.14
N ILE A 72 -8.90 11.22 6.56
CA ILE A 72 -8.19 12.34 7.23
C ILE A 72 -7.10 12.88 6.32
N ILE A 73 -6.69 14.13 6.56
CA ILE A 73 -5.50 14.71 5.91
C ILE A 73 -4.37 14.73 6.94
N ILE A 74 -3.21 14.30 6.50
CA ILE A 74 -1.98 14.32 7.30
C ILE A 74 -0.89 15.11 6.58
N ASP A 75 0.01 15.68 7.36
CA ASP A 75 1.22 16.35 6.88
C ASP A 75 2.39 15.36 6.65
N SER A 76 3.56 15.92 6.33
CA SER A 76 4.79 15.16 6.11
C SER A 76 5.29 14.40 7.33
N ASP A 77 4.85 14.74 8.53
CA ASP A 77 5.27 14.10 9.78
C ASP A 77 4.24 13.07 10.28
N GLY A 78 3.11 12.94 9.56
CA GLY A 78 2.01 12.06 9.90
C GLY A 78 1.04 12.68 10.91
N THR A 79 1.15 13.98 11.14
CA THR A 79 0.22 14.72 12.01
C THR A 79 -1.07 15.01 11.25
N VAL A 80 -2.22 14.78 11.89
CA VAL A 80 -3.53 15.10 11.30
C VAL A 80 -3.69 16.60 11.23
N THR A 81 -3.91 17.12 10.03
CA THR A 81 -4.18 18.54 9.76
C THR A 81 -5.67 18.82 9.55
N GLU A 82 -6.42 17.83 9.02
CA GLU A 82 -7.87 17.92 8.83
C GLU A 82 -8.54 16.56 9.07
N GLY A 83 -9.80 16.60 9.54
CA GLY A 83 -10.60 15.41 9.88
C GLY A 83 -10.56 15.08 11.37
N ASN A 84 -11.46 14.17 11.80
CA ASN A 84 -11.66 13.82 13.21
C ASN A 84 -11.10 12.44 13.58
N GLY A 85 -10.55 11.71 12.60
CA GLY A 85 -9.99 10.37 12.78
C GLY A 85 -8.59 10.40 13.39
N LYS A 86 -8.14 9.25 13.87
CA LYS A 86 -6.74 9.04 14.30
C LYS A 86 -5.93 8.43 13.15
N PRO A 87 -4.68 8.84 12.95
CA PRO A 87 -3.82 8.16 11.99
C PRO A 87 -3.45 6.76 12.51
N SER A 88 -3.27 5.80 11.61
CA SER A 88 -2.63 4.54 11.94
C SER A 88 -1.14 4.76 12.23
N ALA A 89 -0.55 3.96 13.11
CA ALA A 89 0.90 3.92 13.27
C ALA A 89 1.62 3.60 11.95
N GLU A 90 0.99 2.84 11.07
CA GLU A 90 1.46 2.46 9.73
C GLU A 90 1.51 3.62 8.73
N THR A 91 0.93 4.78 9.07
CA THR A 91 1.03 6.02 8.29
C THR A 91 2.47 6.40 7.97
N LEU A 92 3.42 6.11 8.89
CA LEU A 92 4.84 6.37 8.66
C LEU A 92 5.41 5.55 7.50
N LEU A 93 4.88 4.34 7.24
CA LEU A 93 5.29 3.53 6.09
C LEU A 93 4.75 4.09 4.77
N HIS A 94 3.52 4.63 4.77
CA HIS A 94 3.01 5.37 3.60
C HIS A 94 3.88 6.57 3.28
N LEU A 95 4.25 7.36 4.30
CA LEU A 95 5.16 8.50 4.14
C LEU A 95 6.54 8.06 3.68
N ALA A 96 7.08 6.93 4.18
CA ALA A 96 8.34 6.37 3.74
C ALA A 96 8.32 6.05 2.23
N VAL A 97 7.25 5.42 1.73
CA VAL A 97 7.08 5.14 0.30
C VAL A 97 7.00 6.44 -0.51
N ILE A 98 6.10 7.36 -0.14
CA ILE A 98 5.88 8.62 -0.88
C ILE A 98 7.15 9.48 -0.95
N LYS A 99 7.92 9.53 0.14
CA LYS A 99 9.16 10.35 0.20
C LYS A 99 10.34 9.76 -0.55
N ASN A 100 10.33 8.44 -0.81
CA ASN A 100 11.50 7.74 -1.37
C ASN A 100 11.23 7.11 -2.74
N THR A 101 10.04 7.31 -3.30
CA THR A 101 9.65 6.83 -4.64
C THR A 101 8.89 7.92 -5.40
N GLU A 102 8.50 7.64 -6.65
CA GLU A 102 7.60 8.52 -7.43
C GLU A 102 6.10 8.28 -7.10
N ALA A 103 5.80 7.51 -6.07
CA ALA A 103 4.44 7.17 -5.68
C ALA A 103 3.61 8.41 -5.30
N LYS A 104 2.35 8.39 -5.70
CA LYS A 104 1.32 9.36 -5.29
C LYS A 104 0.16 8.69 -4.57
N SER A 105 0.13 7.37 -4.52
CA SER A 105 -0.84 6.60 -3.75
C SER A 105 -0.21 5.32 -3.26
N VAL A 106 -0.54 4.94 -2.02
CA VAL A 106 -0.05 3.72 -1.36
C VAL A 106 -1.25 2.93 -0.85
N ILE A 107 -1.20 1.62 -1.01
CA ILE A 107 -2.21 0.68 -0.53
C ILE A 107 -1.52 -0.36 0.35
N HIS A 108 -2.08 -0.59 1.53
CA HIS A 108 -1.70 -1.66 2.43
C HIS A 108 -2.87 -2.63 2.61
N THR A 109 -2.62 -3.91 2.39
CA THR A 109 -3.61 -4.98 2.46
C THR A 109 -3.19 -6.07 3.46
N HIS A 110 -4.19 -6.82 3.96
CA HIS A 110 -4.01 -7.97 4.87
C HIS A 110 -4.59 -9.24 4.25
N SER A 111 -4.06 -9.67 3.12
CA SER A 111 -4.49 -10.92 2.51
C SER A 111 -3.90 -12.14 3.24
N ILE A 112 -4.58 -13.28 3.10
CA ILE A 112 -4.09 -14.56 3.66
C ILE A 112 -2.71 -14.90 3.08
N TRP A 113 -2.53 -14.71 1.77
CA TRP A 113 -1.31 -15.13 1.10
C TRP A 113 -0.13 -14.20 1.39
N SER A 114 -0.33 -12.89 1.47
CA SER A 114 0.73 -11.97 1.92
C SER A 114 1.16 -12.28 3.37
N THR A 115 0.20 -12.61 4.24
CA THR A 115 0.46 -12.98 5.63
C THR A 115 1.23 -14.30 5.75
N VAL A 116 0.82 -15.34 5.02
CA VAL A 116 1.46 -16.66 5.07
C VAL A 116 2.86 -16.62 4.46
N LEU A 117 2.98 -16.11 3.23
CA LEU A 117 4.25 -16.10 2.51
C LEU A 117 5.29 -15.21 3.18
N SER A 118 4.89 -14.07 3.75
CA SER A 118 5.84 -13.22 4.48
C SER A 118 6.45 -13.90 5.70
N ARG A 119 5.73 -14.82 6.36
CA ARG A 119 6.29 -15.63 7.45
C ARG A 119 7.24 -16.71 6.93
N ILE A 120 6.89 -17.36 5.82
CA ILE A 120 7.71 -18.41 5.20
C ILE A 120 9.05 -17.84 4.72
N TYR A 121 9.02 -16.69 4.06
CA TYR A 121 10.18 -16.06 3.43
C TYR A 121 10.91 -15.01 4.31
N LEU A 122 10.53 -14.86 5.57
CA LEU A 122 11.25 -13.96 6.50
C LEU A 122 12.73 -14.32 6.66
N PRO A 123 13.12 -15.62 6.79
CA PRO A 123 14.53 -15.97 6.95
C PRO A 123 15.38 -15.59 5.73
N GLU A 124 14.82 -15.61 4.52
CA GLU A 124 15.47 -15.20 3.28
C GLU A 124 15.50 -13.68 3.11
N GLY A 125 14.60 -12.95 3.79
CA GLY A 125 14.45 -11.50 3.68
C GLY A 125 13.75 -11.02 2.41
N PHE A 126 13.39 -11.91 1.50
CA PHE A 126 12.66 -11.59 0.26
C PHE A 126 11.91 -12.78 -0.31
N LEU A 127 10.90 -12.47 -1.13
CA LEU A 127 10.14 -13.40 -1.95
C LEU A 127 10.41 -13.07 -3.42
N SER A 128 10.71 -14.08 -4.24
CA SER A 128 10.95 -13.95 -5.68
C SER A 128 9.77 -14.49 -6.49
N LEU A 129 9.30 -13.70 -7.45
CA LEU A 129 8.21 -14.02 -8.38
C LEU A 129 8.72 -13.96 -9.80
N LYS A 130 8.73 -15.09 -10.51
CA LYS A 130 9.25 -15.21 -11.89
C LYS A 130 8.42 -16.19 -12.71
N GLY A 131 8.31 -15.94 -14.00
CA GLY A 131 7.63 -16.84 -14.94
C GLY A 131 6.12 -16.64 -15.05
N TYR A 132 5.57 -15.61 -14.41
CA TYR A 132 4.13 -15.32 -14.43
C TYR A 132 3.80 -14.17 -15.38
N GLU A 133 2.82 -14.37 -16.25
CA GLU A 133 2.37 -13.34 -17.20
C GLU A 133 1.85 -12.08 -16.49
N MET A 134 1.28 -12.23 -15.27
CA MET A 134 0.79 -11.11 -14.44
C MET A 134 1.88 -10.13 -14.03
N LEU A 135 3.16 -10.50 -14.09
CA LEU A 135 4.28 -9.58 -13.83
C LEU A 135 4.25 -8.34 -14.75
N LYS A 136 3.71 -8.47 -15.96
CA LYS A 136 3.55 -7.36 -16.91
C LYS A 136 2.54 -6.29 -16.48
N ALA A 137 1.76 -6.54 -15.43
CA ALA A 137 0.89 -5.54 -14.84
C ALA A 137 1.63 -4.56 -13.92
N LEU A 138 2.84 -4.90 -13.48
CA LEU A 138 3.72 -4.02 -12.71
C LEU A 138 4.42 -3.03 -13.65
N ASP A 139 4.62 -1.80 -13.17
CA ASP A 139 5.20 -0.72 -13.99
C ASP A 139 6.63 -1.10 -14.45
N GLY A 140 6.98 -0.80 -15.70
CA GLY A 140 8.28 -1.15 -16.26
C GLY A 140 8.48 -2.61 -16.68
N ASN A 141 7.70 -3.57 -16.19
CA ASN A 141 7.82 -4.97 -16.55
C ASN A 141 7.19 -5.27 -17.93
N LYS A 142 8.02 -5.74 -18.87
CA LYS A 142 7.60 -6.02 -20.26
C LYS A 142 7.45 -7.49 -20.57
N THR A 143 7.95 -8.37 -19.72
CA THR A 143 8.00 -9.82 -19.94
C THR A 143 7.75 -10.60 -18.65
N HIS A 144 7.21 -11.82 -18.78
CA HIS A 144 7.05 -12.76 -17.68
C HIS A 144 8.38 -13.33 -17.17
N GLU A 145 9.49 -13.14 -17.91
CA GLU A 145 10.83 -13.56 -17.50
C GLU A 145 11.46 -12.63 -16.46
N THR A 146 10.88 -11.44 -16.25
CA THR A 146 11.32 -10.53 -15.18
C THR A 146 11.26 -11.25 -13.84
N ASN A 147 12.29 -11.04 -13.02
CA ASN A 147 12.30 -11.51 -11.64
C ASN A 147 11.86 -10.35 -10.74
N GLU A 148 10.65 -10.41 -10.23
CA GLU A 148 10.14 -9.45 -9.25
C GLU A 148 10.56 -9.89 -7.86
N VAL A 149 11.26 -9.03 -7.15
CA VAL A 149 11.72 -9.27 -5.78
C VAL A 149 10.89 -8.43 -4.82
N ILE A 150 10.18 -9.10 -3.94
CA ILE A 150 9.37 -8.48 -2.88
C ILE A 150 10.11 -8.63 -1.56
N PRO A 151 10.68 -7.55 -0.98
CA PRO A 151 11.37 -7.63 0.30
C PRO A 151 10.40 -7.97 1.43
N VAL A 152 10.87 -8.75 2.38
CA VAL A 152 10.15 -9.16 3.59
C VAL A 152 10.81 -8.52 4.80
N PHE A 153 10.09 -7.63 5.48
CA PHE A 153 10.57 -7.01 6.72
C PHE A 153 9.92 -7.65 7.94
N GLU A 154 10.62 -7.64 9.07
CA GLU A 154 10.03 -8.02 10.34
C GLU A 154 8.87 -7.08 10.70
N ASN A 155 7.82 -7.65 11.27
CA ASN A 155 6.73 -6.87 11.86
C ASN A 155 7.14 -6.42 13.26
N THR A 156 7.03 -5.12 13.52
CA THR A 156 7.37 -4.49 14.80
C THR A 156 6.39 -3.41 15.18
N GLN A 157 6.31 -3.09 16.48
CA GLN A 157 5.56 -1.92 16.96
C GLN A 157 6.37 -0.62 16.87
N ASP A 158 7.70 -0.71 16.68
CA ASP A 158 8.54 0.46 16.37
C ASP A 158 8.39 0.85 14.90
N MET A 159 7.27 1.50 14.59
CA MET A 159 6.98 1.97 13.23
C MET A 159 7.95 3.04 12.75
N LYS A 160 8.56 3.81 13.65
CA LYS A 160 9.57 4.80 13.29
C LYS A 160 10.83 4.12 12.78
N GLY A 161 11.41 3.20 13.56
CA GLY A 161 12.58 2.43 13.14
C GLY A 161 12.31 1.62 11.86
N LEU A 162 11.14 0.99 11.74
CA LEU A 162 10.76 0.27 10.53
C LEU A 162 10.67 1.21 9.31
N SER A 163 10.09 2.40 9.47
CA SER A 163 10.00 3.36 8.37
C SER A 163 11.36 3.86 7.87
N GLU A 164 12.35 3.94 8.76
CA GLU A 164 13.74 4.27 8.41
C GLU A 164 14.40 3.14 7.61
N ILE A 165 14.20 1.88 8.03
CA ILE A 165 14.68 0.68 7.32
C ILE A 165 14.06 0.60 5.92
N VAL A 166 12.74 0.74 5.81
CA VAL A 166 12.01 0.74 4.52
C VAL A 166 12.48 1.89 3.64
N SER A 167 12.64 3.11 4.19
CA SER A 167 13.15 4.27 3.44
C SER A 167 14.53 4.03 2.86
N LYS A 168 15.43 3.40 3.64
CA LYS A 168 16.77 3.06 3.16
C LYS A 168 16.70 2.04 2.02
N TYR A 169 15.93 0.97 2.20
CA TYR A 169 15.76 -0.06 1.18
C TYR A 169 15.22 0.51 -0.13
N LEU A 170 14.17 1.32 -0.09
CA LEU A 170 13.56 1.91 -1.30
C LEU A 170 14.49 2.86 -2.06
N LYS A 171 15.41 3.54 -1.37
CA LYS A 171 16.45 4.35 -2.02
C LYS A 171 17.48 3.51 -2.76
N GLU A 172 17.82 2.35 -2.20
CA GLU A 172 18.80 1.42 -2.76
C GLU A 172 18.19 0.55 -3.87
N HIS A 173 16.86 0.35 -3.85
CA HIS A 173 16.10 -0.50 -4.76
C HIS A 173 14.90 0.24 -5.37
N PRO A 174 15.13 1.23 -6.25
CA PRO A 174 14.06 2.04 -6.85
C PRO A 174 13.13 1.25 -7.78
N GLU A 175 13.53 0.06 -8.22
CA GLU A 175 12.73 -0.88 -9.04
C GLU A 175 11.65 -1.62 -8.26
N THR A 176 11.63 -1.50 -6.92
CA THR A 176 10.70 -2.22 -6.05
C THR A 176 9.24 -1.75 -6.28
N HIS A 177 8.29 -2.70 -6.42
CA HIS A 177 6.87 -2.41 -6.59
C HIS A 177 6.03 -2.65 -5.33
N GLY A 178 6.59 -3.29 -4.33
CA GLY A 178 5.93 -3.57 -3.06
C GLY A 178 6.85 -4.24 -2.06
N PHE A 179 6.41 -4.31 -0.81
CA PHE A 179 7.06 -5.08 0.25
C PHE A 179 6.01 -5.72 1.16
N VAL A 180 6.40 -6.73 1.91
CA VAL A 180 5.54 -7.36 2.91
C VAL A 180 6.15 -7.27 4.30
N LEU A 181 5.28 -7.13 5.31
CA LEU A 181 5.65 -7.29 6.72
C LEU A 181 5.30 -8.70 7.17
N SER A 182 6.20 -9.35 7.87
CA SER A 182 6.07 -10.75 8.31
C SER A 182 4.82 -10.96 9.17
N GLY A 183 3.96 -11.88 8.72
CA GLY A 183 2.71 -12.20 9.42
C GLY A 183 1.69 -11.07 9.44
N HIS A 184 1.81 -10.06 8.54
CA HIS A 184 0.99 -8.88 8.55
C HIS A 184 0.33 -8.66 7.17
N GLY A 185 1.04 -8.09 6.19
CA GLY A 185 0.43 -7.78 4.91
C GLY A 185 1.37 -7.14 3.91
N LEU A 186 0.79 -6.82 2.74
CA LEU A 186 1.46 -6.21 1.59
C LEU A 186 1.31 -4.68 1.62
N TYR A 187 2.38 -3.98 1.26
CA TYR A 187 2.41 -2.58 0.87
C TYR A 187 2.77 -2.48 -0.61
N THR A 188 2.01 -1.72 -1.37
CA THR A 188 2.30 -1.41 -2.78
C THR A 188 1.80 -0.03 -3.15
N TRP A 189 2.22 0.50 -4.29
CA TRP A 189 1.98 1.88 -4.66
C TRP A 189 1.92 2.11 -6.16
N GLY A 190 1.68 3.37 -6.54
CA GLY A 190 1.73 3.85 -7.92
C GLY A 190 1.74 5.37 -8.00
N LYS A 191 2.04 5.90 -9.19
CA LYS A 191 2.01 7.35 -9.50
C LYS A 191 0.59 7.92 -9.49
N SER A 192 -0.40 7.06 -9.32
CA SER A 192 -1.81 7.38 -9.15
C SER A 192 -2.53 6.26 -8.39
N LEU A 193 -3.72 6.54 -7.85
CA LEU A 193 -4.54 5.51 -7.20
C LEU A 193 -4.92 4.37 -8.17
N LYS A 194 -5.10 4.70 -9.46
CA LYS A 194 -5.36 3.71 -10.52
C LYS A 194 -4.17 2.76 -10.71
N GLU A 195 -2.95 3.27 -10.70
CA GLU A 195 -1.74 2.44 -10.79
C GLU A 195 -1.52 1.64 -9.53
N ALA A 196 -1.64 2.23 -8.35
CA ALA A 196 -1.56 1.51 -7.08
C ALA A 196 -2.58 0.37 -7.01
N LYS A 197 -3.83 0.59 -7.49
CA LYS A 197 -4.84 -0.45 -7.64
C LYS A 197 -4.35 -1.58 -8.56
N ARG A 198 -3.78 -1.27 -9.72
CA ARG A 198 -3.23 -2.27 -10.65
C ARG A 198 -2.12 -3.08 -9.99
N SER A 199 -1.23 -2.40 -9.26
CA SER A 199 -0.12 -3.05 -8.55
C SER A 199 -0.61 -4.00 -7.45
N VAL A 200 -1.57 -3.58 -6.62
CA VAL A 200 -2.12 -4.46 -5.57
C VAL A 200 -2.85 -5.66 -6.16
N GLU A 201 -3.63 -5.49 -7.22
CA GLU A 201 -4.32 -6.59 -7.90
C GLU A 201 -3.32 -7.60 -8.50
N ALA A 202 -2.22 -7.12 -9.07
CA ALA A 202 -1.17 -7.98 -9.63
C ALA A 202 -0.39 -8.73 -8.54
N LEU A 203 0.08 -8.02 -7.52
CA LEU A 203 0.87 -8.63 -6.45
C LEU A 203 0.06 -9.61 -5.61
N GLU A 204 -1.18 -9.28 -5.24
CA GLU A 204 -2.06 -10.19 -4.50
C GLU A 204 -2.37 -11.46 -5.30
N PHE A 205 -2.60 -11.34 -6.62
CA PHE A 205 -2.75 -12.50 -7.50
C PHE A 205 -1.47 -13.37 -7.51
N LEU A 206 -0.30 -12.74 -7.67
CA LEU A 206 0.98 -13.44 -7.75
C LEU A 206 1.33 -14.13 -6.42
N LEU A 207 1.04 -13.50 -5.29
CA LEU A 207 1.22 -14.09 -3.95
C LEU A 207 0.29 -15.30 -3.76
N GLU A 208 -0.98 -15.19 -4.19
CA GLU A 208 -1.90 -16.33 -4.13
C GLU A 208 -1.43 -17.49 -5.00
N VAL A 209 -1.01 -17.25 -6.24
CA VAL A 209 -0.49 -18.30 -7.13
C VAL A 209 0.73 -18.97 -6.50
N LYS A 210 1.69 -18.18 -6.02
CA LYS A 210 2.90 -18.70 -5.36
C LYS A 210 2.57 -19.56 -4.14
N GLY A 211 1.66 -19.12 -3.29
CA GLY A 211 1.22 -19.88 -2.12
C GLY A 211 0.54 -21.19 -2.48
N ARG A 212 -0.33 -21.18 -3.51
CA ARG A 212 -0.99 -22.40 -4.01
C ARG A 212 0.00 -23.37 -4.64
N GLU A 213 0.98 -22.90 -5.42
CA GLU A 213 2.03 -23.76 -5.97
C GLU A 213 2.84 -24.46 -4.89
N LEU A 214 3.23 -23.74 -3.82
CA LEU A 214 3.94 -24.36 -2.69
C LEU A 214 3.09 -25.46 -2.03
N SER A 215 1.83 -25.16 -1.76
CA SER A 215 0.91 -26.14 -1.15
C SER A 215 0.69 -27.38 -2.02
N LEU A 216 0.61 -27.22 -3.34
CA LEU A 216 0.40 -28.34 -4.27
C LEU A 216 1.69 -29.16 -4.53
N SER A 217 2.85 -28.53 -4.44
CA SER A 217 4.14 -29.25 -4.60
C SER A 217 4.43 -30.20 -3.43
N GLU A 218 4.04 -29.83 -2.21
CA GLU A 218 4.17 -30.73 -1.05
C GLU A 218 3.33 -32.01 -1.18
N ILE A 219 2.15 -31.92 -1.80
CA ILE A 219 1.28 -33.08 -2.04
C ILE A 219 1.91 -34.08 -3.02
N LYS A 220 2.64 -33.60 -4.04
CA LYS A 220 3.30 -34.47 -5.04
C LYS A 220 4.51 -35.23 -4.49
N ILE A 221 5.10 -34.82 -3.37
CA ILE A 221 6.26 -35.48 -2.76
C ILE A 221 5.83 -36.63 -1.85
N GLN A 222 4.57 -36.66 -1.42
CA GLN A 222 4.03 -37.69 -0.50
C GLN A 222 3.27 -38.80 -1.23
N GLY A 223 3.12 -38.78 -2.54
CA GLY A 223 2.50 -39.80 -3.39
C GLY A 223 3.48 -40.47 -4.29
#